data_f6c9da4991f70216c5c220b3dd430e6d
#
_entry.id   f6c9da4991f70216c5c220b3dd430e6d
#
_cell.length_a   1.000
_cell.length_b   1.000
_cell.length_c   1.000
_cell.angle_alpha   90.00
_cell.angle_beta   90.00
_cell.angle_gamma   90.00
#
_symmetry.space_group_name_H-M   'P 1'
#
loop_
_entity.id
_entity.type
_entity.pdbx_description
1 polymer ?
#
loop_
_entity_poly.entity_id
_entity_poly.type
_entity_poly.pdbx_seq_one_letter_code
_entity_poly.pdbx_strand_id
1 'polypeptide(L)'
;MKIIDNEFTDVATPSGPMRTYLFRPETERAVPAVILFSEIFQVTHQMRRAASIVAGHGFVVAVPEIFHDFLPGGKVLPYNDEGTAEGRRVKVEKTLGAFDADAGAVITMLRSYEQSSAAIGTMGFCIGGHLAVRAGFNPEV
;
A
#
# COMPACT_ATOMS: atom_id res chain seq x y z
N MET A 1 -0.53 2.65 22.79
CA MET A 1 0.53 2.97 21.80
C MET A 1 0.00 4.08 20.89
N LYS A 2 0.76 5.14 20.75
CA LYS A 2 0.41 6.23 19.82
C LYS A 2 0.81 5.84 18.40
N ILE A 3 -0.08 6.08 17.44
CA ILE A 3 0.14 5.79 16.04
C ILE A 3 0.32 7.11 15.28
N ILE A 4 1.33 7.17 14.44
CA ILE A 4 1.55 8.22 13.46
C ILE A 4 0.89 7.75 12.17
N ASP A 5 -0.11 8.48 11.68
CA ASP A 5 -1.01 8.05 10.60
C ASP A 5 -1.24 9.13 9.52
N ASN A 6 -0.45 10.20 9.57
CA ASN A 6 -0.56 11.35 8.67
C ASN A 6 0.64 11.52 7.73
N GLU A 7 1.47 10.49 7.61
CA GLU A 7 2.64 10.49 6.75
C GLU A 7 2.34 9.83 5.40
N PHE A 8 3.00 10.28 4.36
CA PHE A 8 3.10 9.60 3.08
C PHE A 8 4.44 9.92 2.41
N THR A 9 4.82 9.07 1.47
CA THR A 9 5.97 9.30 0.60
C THR A 9 5.58 8.95 -0.84
N ASP A 10 6.19 9.62 -1.81
CA ASP A 10 6.03 9.28 -3.21
C ASP A 10 7.15 8.31 -3.61
N VAL A 11 6.78 7.06 -3.80
CA VAL A 11 7.71 5.98 -4.18
C VAL A 11 7.90 6.01 -5.69
N ALA A 12 9.17 6.05 -6.14
CA ALA A 12 9.48 6.00 -7.56
C ALA A 12 9.15 4.62 -8.14
N THR A 13 8.35 4.60 -9.22
CA THR A 13 8.02 3.39 -9.99
C THR A 13 8.30 3.62 -11.47
N PRO A 14 8.35 2.56 -12.31
CA PRO A 14 8.53 2.72 -13.76
C PRO A 14 7.46 3.58 -14.43
N SER A 15 6.25 3.66 -13.86
CA SER A 15 5.14 4.47 -14.39
C SER A 15 4.96 5.82 -13.70
N GLY A 16 5.89 6.22 -12.85
CA GLY A 16 5.87 7.51 -12.15
C GLY A 16 5.77 7.38 -10.63
N PRO A 17 5.67 8.51 -9.91
CA PRO A 17 5.60 8.49 -8.45
C PRO A 17 4.29 7.87 -7.97
N MET A 18 4.39 6.98 -7.01
CA MET A 18 3.27 6.31 -6.38
C MET A 18 3.15 6.76 -4.93
N ARG A 19 2.09 7.52 -4.61
CA ARG A 19 1.83 7.91 -3.23
C ARG A 19 1.59 6.67 -2.38
N THR A 20 2.36 6.56 -1.31
CA THR A 20 2.29 5.46 -0.36
C THR A 20 2.15 6.03 1.03
N TYR A 21 1.02 5.77 1.66
CA TYR A 21 0.74 6.24 3.03
C TYR A 21 1.45 5.34 4.03
N LEU A 22 1.97 5.95 5.10
CA LEU A 22 2.70 5.26 6.15
C LEU A 22 1.98 5.41 7.47
N PHE A 23 1.80 4.29 8.14
CA PHE A 23 1.22 4.19 9.48
C PHE A 23 2.23 3.46 10.36
N ARG A 24 2.56 4.00 11.51
CA ARG A 24 3.57 3.38 12.36
C ARG A 24 3.37 3.72 13.83
N PRO A 25 3.81 2.86 14.74
CA PRO A 25 3.89 3.23 16.14
C PRO A 25 4.92 4.36 16.34
N GLU A 26 4.65 5.22 17.29
CA GLU A 26 5.64 6.19 17.75
C GLU A 26 6.69 5.46 18.61
N THR A 27 7.78 5.05 17.99
CA THR A 27 8.87 4.30 18.61
C THR A 27 10.21 4.66 17.99
N GLU A 28 11.28 4.57 18.77
CA GLU A 28 12.65 4.76 18.29
C GLU A 28 13.25 3.47 17.71
N ARG A 29 12.59 2.32 17.93
CA ARG A 29 13.06 1.03 17.41
C ARG A 29 12.49 0.76 16.03
N ALA A 30 13.33 0.21 15.15
CA ALA A 30 12.86 -0.35 13.90
C ALA A 30 11.97 -1.59 14.19
N VAL A 31 10.82 -1.65 13.53
CA VAL A 31 9.83 -2.73 13.68
C VAL A 31 9.55 -3.39 12.34
N PRO A 32 9.01 -4.62 12.30
CA PRO A 32 8.64 -5.24 11.03
C PRO A 32 7.63 -4.40 10.25
N ALA A 33 7.64 -4.55 8.94
CA ALA A 33 6.74 -3.82 8.05
C ALA A 33 5.68 -4.72 7.42
N VAL A 34 4.55 -4.12 7.06
CA VAL A 34 3.48 -4.76 6.31
C VAL A 34 3.10 -3.87 5.14
N ILE A 35 3.02 -4.42 3.94
CA ILE A 35 2.40 -3.75 2.80
C ILE A 35 0.92 -4.13 2.81
N LEU A 36 0.05 -3.14 2.94
CA LEU A 36 -1.40 -3.31 2.91
C LEU A 36 -1.92 -2.84 1.56
N PHE A 37 -2.26 -3.77 0.68
CA PHE A 37 -2.85 -3.48 -0.62
C PHE A 37 -4.35 -3.23 -0.51
N SER A 38 -4.80 -2.13 -1.11
CA SER A 38 -6.18 -1.67 -1.03
C SER A 38 -7.12 -2.41 -1.96
N GLU A 39 -8.41 -2.13 -1.79
CA GLU A 39 -9.47 -2.47 -2.74
C GLU A 39 -9.38 -1.60 -4.01
N ILE A 40 -10.31 -1.83 -4.95
CA ILE A 40 -10.41 -1.02 -6.20
C ILE A 40 -10.76 0.44 -5.96
N PHE A 41 -11.10 0.85 -4.74
CA PHE A 41 -11.49 2.22 -4.37
C PHE A 41 -10.31 3.09 -3.90
N GLN A 42 -9.09 2.59 -3.96
CA GLN A 42 -7.87 3.24 -3.47
C GLN A 42 -7.81 3.32 -1.93
N VAL A 43 -7.06 4.28 -1.40
CA VAL A 43 -6.80 4.37 0.04
C VAL A 43 -7.92 5.15 0.74
N THR A 44 -9.03 4.49 0.94
CA THR A 44 -10.21 4.99 1.62
C THR A 44 -10.00 5.14 3.13
N HIS A 45 -10.97 5.78 3.82
CA HIS A 45 -10.96 5.83 5.29
C HIS A 45 -10.95 4.44 5.93
N GLN A 46 -11.65 3.47 5.33
CA GLN A 46 -11.65 2.09 5.80
C GLN A 46 -10.25 1.46 5.71
N MET A 47 -9.54 1.71 4.61
CA MET A 47 -8.17 1.25 4.43
C MET A 47 -7.22 1.90 5.43
N ARG A 48 -7.34 3.21 5.65
CA ARG A 48 -6.55 3.95 6.66
C ARG A 48 -6.80 3.41 8.07
N ARG A 49 -8.06 3.12 8.40
CA ARG A 49 -8.42 2.53 9.70
C ARG A 49 -7.80 1.14 9.86
N ALA A 50 -7.87 0.30 8.84
CA ALA A 50 -7.24 -1.02 8.87
C ALA A 50 -5.72 -0.91 9.08
N ALA A 51 -5.07 0.02 8.35
CA ALA A 51 -3.64 0.27 8.50
C ALA A 51 -3.27 0.72 9.93
N SER A 52 -4.05 1.64 10.51
CA SER A 52 -3.83 2.09 11.90
C SER A 52 -3.98 0.95 12.91
N ILE A 53 -4.94 0.04 12.70
CA ILE A 53 -5.10 -1.14 13.56
C ILE A 53 -3.87 -2.05 13.47
N VAL A 54 -3.39 -2.34 12.26
CA VAL A 54 -2.19 -3.17 12.06
C VAL A 54 -0.96 -2.49 12.66
N ALA A 55 -0.80 -1.18 12.47
CA ALA A 55 0.29 -0.42 13.06
C ALA A 55 0.25 -0.47 14.60
N GLY A 56 -0.95 -0.49 15.19
CA GLY A 56 -1.17 -0.67 16.62
C GLY A 56 -0.64 -1.99 17.20
N HIS A 57 -0.40 -2.98 16.34
CA HIS A 57 0.24 -4.24 16.71
C HIS A 57 1.78 -4.22 16.56
N GLY A 58 2.37 -3.06 16.31
CA GLY A 58 3.83 -2.90 16.28
C GLY A 58 4.45 -3.07 14.91
N PHE A 59 3.75 -2.67 13.85
CA PHE A 59 4.24 -2.71 12.47
C PHE A 59 4.34 -1.32 11.84
N VAL A 60 5.32 -1.12 10.97
CA VAL A 60 5.22 -0.09 9.94
C VAL A 60 4.28 -0.61 8.87
N VAL A 61 3.24 0.14 8.52
CA VAL A 61 2.30 -0.24 7.47
C VAL A 61 2.40 0.73 6.30
N ALA A 62 2.73 0.21 5.12
CA ALA A 62 2.75 0.97 3.88
C ALA A 62 1.49 0.65 3.07
N VAL A 63 0.75 1.68 2.68
CA VAL A 63 -0.49 1.55 1.89
C VAL A 63 -0.32 2.30 0.58
N PRO A 64 0.11 1.62 -0.50
CA PRO A 64 0.33 2.26 -1.79
C PRO A 64 -0.99 2.56 -2.52
N GLU A 65 -1.02 3.65 -3.26
CA GLU A 65 -2.09 3.92 -4.22
C GLU A 65 -1.89 3.06 -5.47
N ILE A 66 -2.51 1.88 -5.49
CA ILE A 66 -2.29 0.85 -6.52
C ILE A 66 -2.69 1.27 -7.94
N PHE A 67 -3.45 2.34 -8.09
CA PHE A 67 -3.88 2.90 -9.38
C PHE A 67 -3.23 4.26 -9.67
N HIS A 68 -2.05 4.54 -9.11
CA HIS A 68 -1.36 5.83 -9.22
C HIS A 68 -1.07 6.26 -10.66
N ASP A 69 -0.96 5.32 -11.57
CA ASP A 69 -0.69 5.52 -13.01
C ASP A 69 -1.95 5.88 -13.82
N PHE A 70 -3.14 5.71 -13.24
CA PHE A 70 -4.44 6.01 -13.85
C PHE A 70 -5.21 7.13 -13.13
N LEU A 71 -4.98 7.32 -11.83
CA LEU A 71 -5.70 8.27 -11.00
C LEU A 71 -4.71 9.23 -10.32
N PRO A 72 -5.09 10.50 -10.13
CA PRO A 72 -4.21 11.46 -9.45
C PRO A 72 -4.00 11.10 -7.98
N GLY A 73 -2.85 11.49 -7.43
CA GLY A 73 -2.51 11.26 -6.03
C GLY A 73 -3.57 11.81 -5.07
N GLY A 74 -3.93 11.02 -4.08
CA GLY A 74 -4.98 11.31 -3.11
C GLY A 74 -6.40 11.02 -3.59
N LYS A 75 -6.59 10.60 -4.84
CA LYS A 75 -7.93 10.27 -5.38
C LYS A 75 -8.46 8.98 -4.75
N VAL A 76 -9.68 9.06 -4.23
CA VAL A 76 -10.46 7.94 -3.70
C VAL A 76 -11.70 7.78 -4.56
N LEU A 77 -12.05 6.55 -4.90
CA LEU A 77 -13.28 6.25 -5.62
C LEU A 77 -14.43 6.04 -4.63
N PRO A 78 -15.64 6.56 -4.92
CA PRO A 78 -16.78 6.39 -4.04
C PRO A 78 -17.31 4.94 -4.02
N TYR A 79 -17.85 4.52 -2.89
CA TYR A 79 -18.54 3.23 -2.75
C TYR A 79 -19.94 3.27 -3.36
N ASN A 80 -20.01 3.36 -4.67
CA ASN A 80 -21.24 3.35 -5.46
C ASN A 80 -20.98 2.68 -6.82
N ASP A 81 -22.00 2.64 -7.67
CA ASP A 81 -21.90 1.99 -8.99
C ASP A 81 -20.85 2.66 -9.89
N GLU A 82 -20.75 4.00 -9.84
CA GLU A 82 -19.77 4.76 -10.62
C GLU A 82 -18.34 4.46 -10.17
N GLY A 83 -18.05 4.51 -8.88
CA GLY A 83 -16.74 4.19 -8.32
C GLY A 83 -16.36 2.73 -8.55
N THR A 84 -17.31 1.82 -8.44
CA THR A 84 -17.12 0.41 -8.73
C THR A 84 -16.77 0.17 -10.21
N ALA A 85 -17.48 0.82 -11.12
CA ALA A 85 -17.22 0.71 -12.56
C ALA A 85 -15.81 1.23 -12.91
N GLU A 86 -15.43 2.39 -12.39
CA GLU A 86 -14.11 2.98 -12.63
C GLU A 86 -12.99 2.12 -12.04
N GLY A 87 -13.13 1.66 -10.81
CA GLY A 87 -12.14 0.78 -10.18
C GLY A 87 -11.97 -0.54 -10.91
N ARG A 88 -13.05 -1.14 -11.41
CA ARG A 88 -12.99 -2.35 -12.24
C ARG A 88 -12.31 -2.10 -13.58
N ARG A 89 -12.59 -0.96 -14.20
CA ARG A 89 -11.95 -0.56 -15.46
C ARG A 89 -10.44 -0.47 -15.29
N VAL A 90 -9.97 0.28 -14.31
CA VAL A 90 -8.54 0.46 -14.05
C VAL A 90 -7.87 -0.88 -13.69
N LYS A 91 -8.52 -1.69 -12.86
CA LYS A 91 -8.03 -3.04 -12.51
C LYS A 91 -7.74 -3.90 -13.75
N VAL A 92 -8.57 -3.83 -14.76
CA VAL A 92 -8.42 -4.62 -15.99
C VAL A 92 -7.37 -4.02 -16.93
N GLU A 93 -7.28 -2.70 -17.00
CA GLU A 93 -6.33 -2.01 -17.87
C GLU A 93 -4.88 -2.09 -17.37
N LYS A 94 -4.67 -2.04 -16.05
CA LYS A 94 -3.34 -2.16 -15.47
C LYS A 94 -2.81 -3.59 -15.58
N THR A 95 -1.59 -3.73 -16.11
CA THR A 95 -0.97 -5.05 -16.28
C THR A 95 -0.48 -5.64 -14.97
N LEU A 96 -0.41 -6.98 -14.89
CA LEU A 96 0.17 -7.67 -13.74
C LEU A 96 1.63 -7.27 -13.51
N GLY A 97 2.40 -7.12 -14.59
CA GLY A 97 3.80 -6.67 -14.50
C GLY A 97 3.92 -5.27 -13.88
N ALA A 98 2.99 -4.36 -14.17
CA ALA A 98 2.96 -3.03 -13.55
C ALA A 98 2.65 -3.10 -12.04
N PHE A 99 1.70 -3.93 -11.63
CA PHE A 99 1.43 -4.17 -10.21
C PHE A 99 2.64 -4.78 -9.49
N ASP A 100 3.32 -5.74 -10.11
CA ASP A 100 4.51 -6.38 -9.54
C ASP A 100 5.67 -5.38 -9.40
N ALA A 101 5.86 -4.51 -10.39
CA ALA A 101 6.88 -3.45 -10.33
C ALA A 101 6.59 -2.44 -9.21
N ASP A 102 5.34 -2.08 -9.03
CA ASP A 102 4.92 -1.21 -7.92
C ASP A 102 5.18 -1.86 -6.56
N ALA A 103 4.81 -3.13 -6.40
CA ALA A 103 5.10 -3.87 -5.17
C ALA A 103 6.60 -3.94 -4.88
N GLY A 104 7.42 -4.22 -5.89
CA GLY A 104 8.87 -4.22 -5.77
C GLY A 104 9.43 -2.86 -5.32
N ALA A 105 8.89 -1.77 -5.82
CA ALA A 105 9.29 -0.42 -5.43
C ALA A 105 8.97 -0.14 -3.95
N VAL A 106 7.81 -0.55 -3.45
CA VAL A 106 7.45 -0.42 -2.02
C VAL A 106 8.35 -1.29 -1.15
N ILE A 107 8.64 -2.51 -1.55
CA ILE A 107 9.57 -3.41 -0.84
C ILE A 107 10.94 -2.74 -0.72
N THR A 108 11.48 -2.22 -1.82
CA THR A 108 12.77 -1.51 -1.82
C THR A 108 12.75 -0.30 -0.88
N MET A 109 11.69 0.49 -0.90
CA MET A 109 11.52 1.63 0.01
C MET A 109 11.51 1.19 1.47
N LEU A 110 10.74 0.16 1.83
CA LEU A 110 10.64 -0.33 3.20
C LEU A 110 11.95 -0.94 3.72
N ARG A 111 12.76 -1.54 2.86
CA ARG A 111 14.07 -2.08 3.25
C ARG A 111 15.07 -1.00 3.64
N SER A 112 14.91 0.20 3.13
CA SER A 112 15.75 1.36 3.46
C SER A 112 15.07 2.36 4.41
N TYR A 113 13.83 2.11 4.79
CA TYR A 113 13.10 2.97 5.70
C TYR A 113 13.59 2.79 7.14
N GLU A 114 14.02 3.88 7.78
CA GLU A 114 14.70 3.85 9.08
C GLU A 114 13.91 3.12 10.18
N GLN A 115 12.58 3.30 10.18
CA GLN A 115 11.71 2.67 11.17
C GLN A 115 11.33 1.22 10.84
N SER A 116 11.75 0.70 9.68
CA SER A 116 11.52 -0.69 9.30
C SER A 116 12.73 -1.57 9.62
N SER A 117 12.50 -2.72 10.25
CA SER A 117 13.53 -3.73 10.49
C SER A 117 13.88 -4.56 9.24
N ALA A 118 13.33 -4.22 8.08
CA ALA A 118 13.43 -4.94 6.81
C ALA A 118 12.80 -6.35 6.79
N ALA A 119 12.15 -6.78 7.87
CA ALA A 119 11.23 -7.92 7.83
C ALA A 119 9.89 -7.43 7.29
N ILE A 120 9.46 -7.96 6.13
CA ILE A 120 8.29 -7.44 5.40
C ILE A 120 7.29 -8.56 5.21
N GLY A 121 6.03 -8.29 5.58
CA GLY A 121 4.88 -9.12 5.24
C GLY A 121 3.93 -8.36 4.31
N THR A 122 2.97 -9.07 3.75
CA THR A 122 1.96 -8.51 2.86
C THR A 122 0.56 -8.91 3.28
N MET A 123 -0.39 -8.02 3.11
CA MET A 123 -1.81 -8.28 3.28
C MET A 123 -2.63 -7.41 2.34
N GLY A 124 -3.90 -7.72 2.16
CA GLY A 124 -4.75 -6.91 1.31
C GLY A 124 -6.20 -7.37 1.30
N PHE A 125 -7.05 -6.53 0.73
CA PHE A 125 -8.48 -6.76 0.61
C PHE A 125 -8.91 -6.75 -0.86
N CYS A 126 -9.82 -7.63 -1.27
CA CYS A 126 -10.32 -7.72 -2.64
C CYS A 126 -9.17 -7.94 -3.64
N ILE A 127 -8.98 -7.08 -4.65
CA ILE A 127 -7.80 -7.12 -5.52
C ILE A 127 -6.50 -7.07 -4.71
N GLY A 128 -6.50 -6.31 -3.62
CA GLY A 128 -5.33 -6.21 -2.74
C GLY A 128 -4.91 -7.55 -2.14
N GLY A 129 -5.82 -8.46 -1.89
CA GLY A 129 -5.50 -9.84 -1.48
C GLY A 129 -4.73 -10.59 -2.55
N HIS A 130 -5.12 -10.46 -3.81
CA HIS A 130 -4.38 -11.02 -4.94
C HIS A 130 -2.98 -10.39 -5.07
N LEU A 131 -2.88 -9.06 -4.94
CA LEU A 131 -1.60 -8.36 -4.99
C LEU A 131 -0.67 -8.75 -3.83
N ALA A 132 -1.23 -8.95 -2.64
CA ALA A 132 -0.47 -9.42 -1.48
C ALA A 132 0.15 -10.79 -1.72
N VAL A 133 -0.62 -11.74 -2.28
CA VAL A 133 -0.10 -13.07 -2.64
C VAL A 133 1.01 -12.95 -3.69
N ARG A 134 0.82 -12.14 -4.74
CA ARG A 134 1.84 -11.91 -5.76
C ARG A 134 3.12 -11.31 -5.19
N ALA A 135 3.00 -10.30 -4.35
CA ALA A 135 4.14 -9.67 -3.68
C ALA A 135 4.88 -10.66 -2.76
N GLY A 136 4.17 -11.59 -2.14
CA GLY A 136 4.74 -12.64 -1.31
C GLY A 136 5.67 -13.63 -2.04
N PHE A 137 5.66 -13.64 -3.38
CA PHE A 137 6.66 -14.38 -4.15
C PHE A 137 8.00 -13.66 -4.29
N ASN A 138 8.07 -12.38 -3.89
CA ASN A 138 9.34 -11.68 -3.83
C ASN A 138 10.18 -12.26 -2.68
N PRO A 139 11.46 -12.67 -2.92
CA PRO A 139 12.28 -13.29 -1.89
C PRO A 139 12.64 -12.37 -0.72
N GLU A 140 12.30 -11.10 -0.80
CA GLU A 140 12.51 -10.10 0.25
C GLU A 140 11.28 -9.89 1.17
N VAL A 141 10.21 -10.66 0.92
CA VAL A 141 8.97 -10.67 1.73
C VAL A 141 8.96 -11.87 2.66
#